data_2acf2c9f07e94d582507760bcaa5c46a
#
_entry.id   2acf2c9f07e94d582507760bcaa5c46a
#
_cell.length_a   1.000
_cell.length_b   1.000
_cell.length_c   1.000
_cell.angle_alpha   90.00
_cell.angle_beta   90.00
_cell.angle_gamma   90.00
#
_symmetry.space_group_name_H-M   'P 1'
#
loop_
_entity.id
_entity.type
_entity.pdbx_description
1 polymer ?
#
loop_
_entity_poly.entity_id
_entity_poly.type
_entity_poly.pdbx_seq_one_letter_code
_entity_poly.pdbx_strand_id
1 'polypeptide(L)'
;MITLTLVRHGESTDNLKGIWAGWKDAPLSNHGLNQAKAVGEYFAKYPIKAIFASPLKRALTTGQQIEKQNQSKPPLTITPLIREQHFGEAEGYPWAPSITPNPKGPNDPNATGRLGVIDPKTNKKVYPVQPGRSGKFPAGESQDDVADRTGEAFDEFVMPFVRESVGKPAGEVNVFFVSHGIAISETIGAIYSRATNGRGVDPKTWSGGLRNTAWSRLVIGMEGEKLEYDGEELHVEAGSPHDEGVDEGEKLADAVESANPPTPEVERREPKPREIVAKVVAVNQYSHLDSVVRQKGGIGSMAHDETQKAITDFFG
;
A
#
# COMPACT_ATOMS: atom_id res chain seq x y z
N MET A 1 7.17 23.37 -0.64
CA MET A 1 6.50 22.09 -1.05
C MET A 1 7.41 20.90 -0.84
N ILE A 2 6.82 19.71 -0.68
CA ILE A 2 7.55 18.42 -0.62
C ILE A 2 7.03 17.46 -1.70
N THR A 3 7.77 16.37 -1.95
CA THR A 3 7.19 15.17 -2.56
C THR A 3 7.06 14.06 -1.51
N LEU A 4 5.93 13.36 -1.53
CA LEU A 4 5.71 12.13 -0.77
C LEU A 4 5.61 10.96 -1.75
N THR A 5 6.53 10.02 -1.66
CA THR A 5 6.52 8.79 -2.46
C THR A 5 6.06 7.63 -1.59
N LEU A 6 5.00 6.95 -2.02
CA LEU A 6 4.39 5.81 -1.36
C LEU A 6 4.78 4.56 -2.12
N VAL A 7 5.52 3.65 -1.50
CA VAL A 7 6.06 2.43 -2.11
C VAL A 7 5.39 1.22 -1.49
N ARG A 8 4.78 0.35 -2.31
CA ARG A 8 4.28 -0.94 -1.85
C ARG A 8 5.45 -1.90 -1.62
N HIS A 9 5.34 -2.75 -0.62
CA HIS A 9 6.31 -3.82 -0.35
C HIS A 9 6.51 -4.78 -1.53
N GLY A 10 7.67 -5.44 -1.60
CA GLY A 10 7.94 -6.54 -2.54
C GLY A 10 7.05 -7.75 -2.30
N GLU A 11 6.96 -8.66 -3.25
CA GLU A 11 6.16 -9.88 -3.14
C GLU A 11 6.48 -10.65 -1.85
N SER A 12 5.44 -10.97 -1.07
CA SER A 12 5.55 -11.83 0.11
C SER A 12 5.11 -13.26 -0.21
N THR A 13 5.46 -14.19 0.67
CA THR A 13 4.98 -15.58 0.54
C THR A 13 3.47 -15.71 0.65
N ASP A 14 2.78 -14.74 1.24
CA ASP A 14 1.32 -14.74 1.37
C ASP A 14 0.62 -14.16 0.14
N ASN A 15 1.27 -13.24 -0.60
CA ASN A 15 0.78 -12.78 -1.90
C ASN A 15 0.57 -13.96 -2.88
N LEU A 16 1.41 -14.99 -2.78
CA LEU A 16 1.34 -16.18 -3.63
C LEU A 16 0.20 -17.14 -3.29
N LYS A 17 -0.49 -16.94 -2.16
CA LYS A 17 -1.47 -17.89 -1.63
C LYS A 17 -2.93 -17.45 -1.83
N GLY A 18 -3.17 -16.21 -2.27
CA GLY A 18 -4.54 -15.68 -2.40
C GLY A 18 -5.29 -15.65 -1.06
N ILE A 19 -4.64 -15.20 0.01
CA ILE A 19 -5.18 -15.15 1.37
C ILE A 19 -5.23 -13.72 1.90
N TRP A 20 -6.11 -13.48 2.86
CA TRP A 20 -6.10 -12.27 3.67
C TRP A 20 -4.81 -12.23 4.50
N ALA A 21 -3.79 -11.50 4.04
CA ALA A 21 -2.50 -11.45 4.72
C ALA A 21 -2.53 -10.54 5.97
N GLY A 22 -3.03 -9.33 5.82
CA GLY A 22 -3.19 -8.35 6.91
C GLY A 22 -1.92 -8.14 7.72
N TRP A 23 -2.04 -8.33 9.03
CA TRP A 23 -0.92 -8.18 9.98
C TRP A 23 -0.10 -9.46 10.17
N LYS A 24 -0.45 -10.57 9.52
CA LYS A 24 0.46 -11.72 9.47
C LYS A 24 1.77 -11.30 8.85
N ASP A 25 2.85 -11.65 9.55
CA ASP A 25 4.18 -11.15 9.23
C ASP A 25 4.94 -12.10 8.30
N ALA A 26 4.36 -12.33 7.12
CA ALA A 26 4.99 -13.11 6.06
C ALA A 26 6.22 -12.37 5.51
N PRO A 27 7.38 -13.07 5.35
CA PRO A 27 8.57 -12.50 4.74
C PRO A 27 8.38 -12.29 3.23
N LEU A 28 9.29 -11.52 2.63
CA LEU A 28 9.42 -11.50 1.17
C LEU A 28 9.70 -12.90 0.62
N SER A 29 9.20 -13.18 -0.58
CA SER A 29 9.76 -14.26 -1.40
C SER A 29 11.15 -13.86 -1.92
N ASN A 30 11.91 -14.82 -2.44
CA ASN A 30 13.19 -14.51 -3.09
C ASN A 30 12.99 -13.56 -4.29
N HIS A 31 11.90 -13.73 -5.03
CA HIS A 31 11.53 -12.78 -6.08
C HIS A 31 11.22 -11.40 -5.52
N GLY A 32 10.43 -11.33 -4.43
CA GLY A 32 10.11 -10.08 -3.76
C GLY A 32 11.34 -9.34 -3.22
N LEU A 33 12.37 -10.07 -2.76
CA LEU A 33 13.64 -9.44 -2.41
C LEU A 33 14.34 -8.83 -3.63
N ASN A 34 14.31 -9.51 -4.79
CA ASN A 34 14.88 -8.95 -6.02
C ASN A 34 14.12 -7.71 -6.47
N GLN A 35 12.77 -7.69 -6.33
CA GLN A 35 11.96 -6.49 -6.55
C GLN A 35 12.37 -5.36 -5.59
N ALA A 36 12.55 -5.67 -4.29
CA ALA A 36 12.96 -4.69 -3.29
C ALA A 36 14.37 -4.12 -3.56
N LYS A 37 15.29 -4.94 -4.06
CA LYS A 37 16.61 -4.48 -4.51
C LYS A 37 16.48 -3.55 -5.72
N ALA A 38 15.66 -3.91 -6.72
CA ALA A 38 15.47 -3.13 -7.92
C ALA A 38 14.89 -1.73 -7.62
N VAL A 39 13.88 -1.62 -6.75
CA VAL A 39 13.35 -0.30 -6.34
C VAL A 39 14.39 0.50 -5.54
N GLY A 40 15.23 -0.15 -4.73
CA GLY A 40 16.35 0.50 -4.05
C GLY A 40 17.38 1.06 -5.02
N GLU A 41 17.75 0.29 -6.05
CA GLU A 41 18.67 0.72 -7.13
C GLU A 41 18.07 1.88 -7.94
N TYR A 42 16.78 1.80 -8.26
CA TYR A 42 16.07 2.86 -8.97
C TYR A 42 16.15 4.19 -8.24
N PHE A 43 15.96 4.19 -6.93
CA PHE A 43 16.04 5.40 -6.11
C PHE A 43 17.45 5.70 -5.55
N ALA A 44 18.49 4.97 -5.96
CA ALA A 44 19.83 5.10 -5.37
C ALA A 44 20.38 6.54 -5.39
N LYS A 45 20.12 7.28 -6.48
CA LYS A 45 20.59 8.67 -6.66
C LYS A 45 19.53 9.72 -6.35
N TYR A 46 18.29 9.29 -6.06
CA TYR A 46 17.21 10.23 -5.75
C TYR A 46 17.42 10.79 -4.33
N PRO A 47 17.40 12.12 -4.14
CA PRO A 47 17.65 12.70 -2.83
C PRO A 47 16.48 12.43 -1.89
N ILE A 48 16.64 11.49 -0.97
CA ILE A 48 15.62 11.12 0.03
C ILE A 48 15.97 11.77 1.37
N LYS A 49 15.02 12.51 1.96
CA LYS A 49 15.17 13.17 3.26
C LYS A 49 14.89 12.25 4.43
N ALA A 50 13.83 11.42 4.32
CA ALA A 50 13.43 10.47 5.35
C ALA A 50 12.63 9.31 4.73
N ILE A 51 12.75 8.13 5.32
CA ILE A 51 11.97 6.94 5.00
C ILE A 51 11.19 6.51 6.25
N PHE A 52 9.90 6.29 6.11
CA PHE A 52 9.06 5.68 7.13
C PHE A 52 8.56 4.34 6.60
N ALA A 53 8.71 3.28 7.38
CA ALA A 53 8.35 1.94 6.97
C ALA A 53 7.38 1.28 7.96
N SER A 54 6.43 0.50 7.43
CA SER A 54 5.63 -0.42 8.22
C SER A 54 6.55 -1.44 8.94
N PRO A 55 6.24 -1.85 10.19
CA PRO A 55 7.00 -2.87 10.90
C PRO A 55 6.89 -4.27 10.30
N LEU A 56 5.89 -4.53 9.43
CA LEU A 56 5.72 -5.84 8.81
C LEU A 56 6.92 -6.16 7.91
N LYS A 57 7.52 -7.34 8.10
CA LYS A 57 8.81 -7.75 7.48
C LYS A 57 8.89 -7.44 6.00
N ARG A 58 7.84 -7.74 5.23
CA ARG A 58 7.79 -7.48 3.78
C ARG A 58 8.00 -6.00 3.44
N ALA A 59 7.39 -5.07 4.20
CA ALA A 59 7.55 -3.64 3.98
C ALA A 59 8.85 -3.11 4.58
N LEU A 60 9.20 -3.56 5.79
CA LEU A 60 10.45 -3.16 6.44
C LEU A 60 11.66 -3.56 5.60
N THR A 61 11.74 -4.81 5.13
CA THR A 61 12.84 -5.27 4.26
C THR A 61 12.90 -4.47 2.96
N THR A 62 11.75 -4.11 2.38
CA THR A 62 11.72 -3.24 1.19
C THR A 62 12.28 -1.85 1.50
N GLY A 63 11.88 -1.24 2.61
CA GLY A 63 12.39 0.06 3.06
C GLY A 63 13.90 0.03 3.33
N GLN A 64 14.39 -1.03 3.96
CA GLN A 64 15.83 -1.25 4.22
C GLN A 64 16.65 -1.39 2.91
N GLN A 65 16.10 -1.99 1.85
CA GLN A 65 16.78 -2.03 0.56
C GLN A 65 16.88 -0.64 -0.06
N ILE A 66 15.86 0.21 0.06
CA ILE A 66 15.92 1.60 -0.40
C ILE A 66 16.95 2.39 0.42
N GLU A 67 16.90 2.33 1.75
CA GLU A 67 17.85 2.99 2.65
C GLU A 67 19.30 2.60 2.36
N LYS A 68 19.54 1.29 2.27
CA LYS A 68 20.88 0.72 2.05
C LYS A 68 21.54 1.23 0.77
N GLN A 69 20.76 1.33 -0.32
CA GLN A 69 21.28 1.66 -1.63
C GLN A 69 21.29 3.17 -1.91
N ASN A 70 20.47 3.94 -1.20
CA ASN A 70 20.35 5.38 -1.43
C ASN A 70 21.60 6.14 -1.00
N GLN A 71 22.10 7.00 -1.88
CA GLN A 71 23.33 7.79 -1.64
C GLN A 71 23.15 8.87 -0.57
N SER A 72 21.93 9.38 -0.36
CA SER A 72 21.64 10.37 0.68
C SER A 72 21.69 9.80 2.11
N LYS A 73 21.71 8.47 2.26
CA LYS A 73 21.68 7.76 3.55
C LYS A 73 20.55 8.28 4.48
N PRO A 74 19.31 8.28 3.99
CA PRO A 74 18.19 8.82 4.76
C PRO A 74 17.95 8.00 6.04
N PRO A 75 17.52 8.63 7.15
CA PRO A 75 17.08 7.88 8.31
C PRO A 75 15.81 7.07 7.97
N LEU A 76 15.76 5.81 8.42
CA LEU A 76 14.60 4.95 8.33
C LEU A 76 13.93 4.84 9.70
N THR A 77 12.67 5.27 9.79
CA THR A 77 11.85 5.19 10.99
C THR A 77 10.75 4.17 10.79
N ILE A 78 10.56 3.29 11.76
CA ILE A 78 9.52 2.26 11.74
C ILE A 78 8.28 2.79 12.46
N THR A 79 7.11 2.71 11.82
CA THR A 79 5.85 3.13 12.43
C THR A 79 4.72 2.13 12.16
N PRO A 80 3.95 1.75 13.20
CA PRO A 80 2.79 0.89 13.04
C PRO A 80 1.60 1.57 12.33
N LEU A 81 1.62 2.90 12.22
CA LEU A 81 0.50 3.66 11.65
C LEU A 81 0.30 3.41 10.14
N ILE A 82 1.34 2.93 9.45
CA ILE A 82 1.27 2.61 8.01
C ILE A 82 1.29 1.10 7.73
N ARG A 83 0.85 0.25 8.68
CA ARG A 83 0.62 -1.19 8.45
C ARG A 83 -0.55 -1.39 7.47
N GLU A 84 -0.61 -2.60 6.89
CA GLU A 84 -1.77 -3.02 6.12
C GLU A 84 -3.04 -3.08 6.99
N GLN A 85 -4.20 -3.11 6.36
CA GLN A 85 -5.46 -3.34 7.06
C GLN A 85 -5.37 -4.66 7.86
N HIS A 86 -5.80 -4.61 9.11
CA HIS A 86 -5.94 -5.80 9.94
C HIS A 86 -7.23 -6.52 9.57
N PHE A 87 -7.12 -7.74 9.04
CA PHE A 87 -8.29 -8.50 8.63
C PHE A 87 -8.84 -9.42 9.74
N GLY A 88 -8.36 -9.29 10.98
CA GLY A 88 -8.89 -10.01 12.12
C GLY A 88 -8.94 -11.52 11.90
N GLU A 89 -10.11 -12.12 12.15
CA GLU A 89 -10.31 -13.58 12.02
C GLU A 89 -10.16 -14.10 10.58
N ALA A 90 -10.19 -13.23 9.57
CA ALA A 90 -10.03 -13.64 8.18
C ALA A 90 -8.56 -13.89 7.81
N GLU A 91 -7.60 -13.43 8.62
CA GLU A 91 -6.18 -13.55 8.29
C GLU A 91 -5.72 -15.00 8.14
N GLY A 92 -5.09 -15.27 7.00
CA GLY A 92 -4.60 -16.62 6.63
C GLY A 92 -5.62 -17.49 5.93
N TYR A 93 -6.86 -17.04 5.80
CA TYR A 93 -7.88 -17.74 5.01
C TYR A 93 -7.95 -17.16 3.59
N PRO A 94 -8.36 -17.98 2.61
CA PRO A 94 -8.58 -17.50 1.25
C PRO A 94 -9.65 -16.41 1.21
N TRP A 95 -9.41 -15.41 0.38
CA TRP A 95 -10.42 -14.42 0.06
C TRP A 95 -11.28 -14.89 -1.13
N ALA A 96 -12.53 -14.49 -1.16
CA ALA A 96 -13.50 -14.98 -2.12
C ALA A 96 -14.35 -13.83 -2.70
N PRO A 97 -13.85 -13.09 -3.69
CA PRO A 97 -14.55 -11.94 -4.27
C PRO A 97 -15.84 -12.35 -4.99
N SER A 98 -15.91 -13.58 -5.48
CA SER A 98 -17.08 -14.11 -6.21
C SER A 98 -18.18 -14.67 -5.31
N ILE A 99 -17.96 -14.75 -4.00
CA ILE A 99 -18.96 -15.25 -3.05
C ILE A 99 -19.63 -14.05 -2.40
N THR A 100 -20.84 -13.74 -2.84
CA THR A 100 -21.69 -12.78 -2.15
C THR A 100 -22.30 -13.45 -0.94
N PRO A 101 -22.20 -12.86 0.28
CA PRO A 101 -22.93 -13.35 1.43
C PRO A 101 -24.42 -13.40 1.09
N ASN A 102 -25.04 -14.58 1.20
CA ASN A 102 -26.49 -14.74 0.98
C ASN A 102 -27.19 -14.74 2.35
N PRO A 103 -27.73 -13.62 2.81
CA PRO A 103 -28.39 -13.55 4.10
C PRO A 103 -29.69 -14.36 4.07
N LYS A 104 -29.83 -15.31 4.99
CA LYS A 104 -31.09 -16.07 5.19
C LYS A 104 -32.18 -15.23 5.86
N GLY A 105 -31.85 -14.01 6.30
CA GLY A 105 -32.75 -13.07 6.95
C GLY A 105 -31.99 -11.95 7.68
N PRO A 106 -32.69 -10.92 8.17
CA PRO A 106 -32.08 -9.75 8.79
C PRO A 106 -31.27 -10.04 10.07
N ASN A 107 -31.47 -11.20 10.69
CA ASN A 107 -30.76 -11.66 11.89
C ASN A 107 -29.73 -12.76 11.60
N ASP A 108 -29.43 -13.06 10.34
CA ASP A 108 -28.40 -14.04 10.00
C ASP A 108 -27.01 -13.44 10.34
N PRO A 109 -26.25 -14.05 11.27
CA PRO A 109 -24.92 -13.57 11.61
C PRO A 109 -23.96 -13.62 10.40
N ASN A 110 -24.29 -14.40 9.37
CA ASN A 110 -23.53 -14.46 8.11
C ASN A 110 -24.05 -13.45 7.03
N ALA A 111 -25.09 -12.66 7.35
CA ALA A 111 -25.65 -11.68 6.41
C ALA A 111 -24.60 -10.72 5.81
N THR A 112 -23.52 -10.52 6.54
CA THR A 112 -22.41 -9.65 6.14
C THR A 112 -21.14 -10.41 5.74
N GLY A 113 -21.16 -11.76 5.72
CA GLY A 113 -19.95 -12.57 5.48
C GLY A 113 -18.87 -12.47 6.56
N ARG A 114 -19.17 -11.82 7.70
CA ARG A 114 -18.19 -11.57 8.78
C ARG A 114 -17.58 -12.83 9.38
N LEU A 115 -18.33 -13.94 9.43
CA LEU A 115 -17.88 -15.18 10.07
C LEU A 115 -17.21 -16.17 9.10
N GLY A 116 -17.01 -15.78 7.86
CA GLY A 116 -16.56 -16.69 6.81
C GLY A 116 -17.64 -17.70 6.40
N VAL A 117 -17.49 -18.23 5.22
CA VAL A 117 -18.42 -19.19 4.62
C VAL A 117 -17.66 -20.40 4.10
N ILE A 118 -18.36 -21.51 3.89
CA ILE A 118 -17.77 -22.65 3.18
C ILE A 118 -17.98 -22.46 1.69
N ASP A 119 -16.89 -22.38 0.96
CA ASP A 119 -16.93 -22.33 -0.51
C ASP A 119 -17.47 -23.69 -1.02
N PRO A 120 -18.60 -23.69 -1.75
CA PRO A 120 -19.22 -24.93 -2.19
C PRO A 120 -18.37 -25.69 -3.22
N LYS A 121 -17.42 -25.02 -3.91
CA LYS A 121 -16.55 -25.64 -4.90
C LYS A 121 -15.33 -26.33 -4.27
N THR A 122 -14.75 -25.72 -3.25
CA THR A 122 -13.49 -26.18 -2.64
C THR A 122 -13.70 -26.87 -1.29
N ASN A 123 -14.88 -26.76 -0.71
CA ASN A 123 -15.22 -27.20 0.67
C ASN A 123 -14.28 -26.62 1.75
N LYS A 124 -13.72 -25.43 1.49
CA LYS A 124 -12.85 -24.72 2.43
C LYS A 124 -13.56 -23.50 3.01
N LYS A 125 -13.18 -23.14 4.25
CA LYS A 125 -13.61 -21.87 4.85
C LYS A 125 -12.90 -20.72 4.12
N VAL A 126 -13.69 -19.76 3.66
CA VAL A 126 -13.22 -18.54 2.97
C VAL A 126 -13.91 -17.33 3.57
N TYR A 127 -13.32 -16.16 3.39
CA TYR A 127 -13.91 -14.91 3.86
C TYR A 127 -14.17 -13.99 2.66
N PRO A 128 -15.46 -13.68 2.36
CA PRO A 128 -15.83 -12.74 1.32
C PRO A 128 -15.36 -11.31 1.64
N VAL A 129 -15.20 -10.50 0.58
CA VAL A 129 -14.94 -9.07 0.74
C VAL A 129 -16.07 -8.42 1.52
N GLN A 130 -15.72 -7.59 2.50
CA GLN A 130 -16.70 -6.88 3.32
C GLN A 130 -17.25 -5.67 2.55
N PRO A 131 -18.57 -5.45 2.55
CA PRO A 131 -19.16 -4.33 1.83
C PRO A 131 -18.95 -3.02 2.57
N GLY A 132 -18.69 -1.97 1.80
CA GLY A 132 -18.57 -0.59 2.29
C GLY A 132 -17.31 -0.34 3.12
N ARG A 133 -16.96 0.93 3.26
CA ARG A 133 -15.75 1.38 3.95
C ARG A 133 -15.71 1.04 5.43
N SER A 134 -16.89 0.99 6.09
CA SER A 134 -17.03 0.63 7.51
C SER A 134 -17.09 -0.88 7.77
N GLY A 135 -17.15 -1.69 6.69
CA GLY A 135 -17.17 -3.15 6.80
C GLY A 135 -15.86 -3.69 7.36
N LYS A 136 -15.94 -4.60 8.34
CA LYS A 136 -14.75 -5.25 8.93
C LYS A 136 -15.05 -6.64 9.43
N PHE A 137 -14.04 -7.50 9.43
CA PHE A 137 -14.09 -8.80 10.08
C PHE A 137 -14.00 -8.66 11.61
N PRO A 138 -14.45 -9.65 12.39
CA PRO A 138 -14.25 -9.65 13.85
C PRO A 138 -12.77 -9.46 14.19
N ALA A 139 -12.50 -8.62 15.18
CA ALA A 139 -11.17 -8.21 15.62
C ALA A 139 -10.29 -7.55 14.54
N GLY A 140 -10.88 -7.14 13.40
CA GLY A 140 -10.19 -6.47 12.32
C GLY A 140 -10.48 -4.97 12.24
N GLU A 141 -9.84 -4.32 11.28
CA GLU A 141 -10.03 -2.92 10.91
C GLU A 141 -11.00 -2.79 9.72
N SER A 142 -11.72 -1.69 9.67
CA SER A 142 -12.39 -1.18 8.48
C SER A 142 -11.41 -0.33 7.65
N GLN A 143 -11.78 0.04 6.42
CA GLN A 143 -11.03 1.02 5.64
C GLN A 143 -11.00 2.39 6.32
N ASP A 144 -12.08 2.77 7.01
CA ASP A 144 -12.14 4.03 7.75
C ASP A 144 -11.15 4.03 8.93
N ASP A 145 -11.01 2.90 9.66
CA ASP A 145 -10.00 2.75 10.71
C ASP A 145 -8.57 2.91 10.12
N VAL A 146 -8.32 2.35 8.91
CA VAL A 146 -7.03 2.50 8.22
C VAL A 146 -6.79 3.94 7.78
N ALA A 147 -7.80 4.61 7.22
CA ALA A 147 -7.70 6.01 6.80
C ALA A 147 -7.39 6.94 7.99
N ASP A 148 -8.01 6.69 9.14
CA ASP A 148 -7.77 7.45 10.37
C ASP A 148 -6.29 7.36 10.79
N ARG A 149 -5.76 6.14 10.97
CA ARG A 149 -4.38 5.97 11.44
C ARG A 149 -3.31 6.37 10.41
N THR A 150 -3.57 6.14 9.11
CA THR A 150 -2.64 6.60 8.07
C THR A 150 -2.64 8.11 7.93
N GLY A 151 -3.78 8.75 8.20
CA GLY A 151 -3.88 10.19 8.34
C GLY A 151 -3.14 10.73 9.58
N GLU A 152 -3.13 9.99 10.70
CA GLU A 152 -2.27 10.31 11.86
C GLU A 152 -0.79 10.21 11.49
N ALA A 153 -0.39 9.16 10.74
CA ALA A 153 0.98 9.05 10.25
C ALA A 153 1.39 10.24 9.37
N PHE A 154 0.49 10.71 8.51
CA PHE A 154 0.73 11.90 7.71
C PHE A 154 0.93 13.14 8.59
N ASP A 155 0.06 13.36 9.56
CA ASP A 155 0.13 14.53 10.46
C ASP A 155 1.42 14.52 11.31
N GLU A 156 1.82 13.34 11.82
CA GLU A 156 2.99 13.19 12.68
C GLU A 156 4.31 13.25 11.93
N PHE A 157 4.41 12.52 10.80
CA PHE A 157 5.69 12.30 10.14
C PHE A 157 5.91 13.14 8.88
N VAL A 158 4.85 13.57 8.21
CA VAL A 158 4.97 14.28 6.91
C VAL A 158 4.71 15.78 7.05
N MET A 159 3.68 16.16 7.82
CA MET A 159 3.33 17.58 8.00
C MET A 159 4.46 18.46 8.51
N PRO A 160 5.38 18.02 9.40
CA PRO A 160 6.54 18.84 9.77
C PRO A 160 7.39 19.23 8.55
N PHE A 161 7.65 18.29 7.63
CA PHE A 161 8.40 18.58 6.41
C PHE A 161 7.64 19.54 5.48
N VAL A 162 6.31 19.42 5.37
CA VAL A 162 5.48 20.34 4.57
C VAL A 162 5.64 21.77 5.10
N ARG A 163 5.52 21.97 6.41
CA ARG A 163 5.63 23.29 7.06
C ARG A 163 7.02 23.90 6.92
N GLU A 164 8.08 23.09 7.07
CA GLU A 164 9.48 23.55 6.93
C GLU A 164 9.88 23.84 5.48
N SER A 165 9.08 23.40 4.51
CA SER A 165 9.38 23.51 3.09
C SER A 165 8.54 24.55 2.36
N VAL A 166 7.85 25.44 3.08
CA VAL A 166 7.11 26.54 2.48
C VAL A 166 8.05 27.40 1.63
N GLY A 167 7.64 27.68 0.40
CA GLY A 167 8.43 28.45 -0.57
C GLY A 167 9.57 27.70 -1.26
N LYS A 168 9.82 26.42 -0.90
CA LYS A 168 10.77 25.58 -1.63
C LYS A 168 10.10 24.91 -2.82
N PRO A 169 10.80 24.70 -3.94
CA PRO A 169 10.26 23.94 -5.06
C PRO A 169 10.01 22.48 -4.68
N ALA A 170 9.06 21.82 -5.38
CA ALA A 170 8.84 20.42 -5.24
C ALA A 170 10.07 19.62 -5.71
N GLY A 171 10.40 18.54 -4.99
CA GLY A 171 11.56 17.71 -5.30
C GLY A 171 12.84 18.03 -4.52
N GLU A 172 12.93 19.17 -3.82
CA GLU A 172 14.03 19.42 -2.89
C GLU A 172 13.89 18.57 -1.59
N VAL A 173 12.68 18.41 -1.12
CA VAL A 173 12.39 17.60 0.09
C VAL A 173 11.52 16.42 -0.29
N ASN A 174 12.10 15.24 -0.23
CA ASN A 174 11.46 13.99 -0.65
C ASN A 174 11.32 13.05 0.54
N VAL A 175 10.09 12.69 0.88
CA VAL A 175 9.74 11.78 1.96
C VAL A 175 9.18 10.49 1.38
N PHE A 176 9.53 9.36 1.97
CA PHE A 176 9.10 8.05 1.52
C PHE A 176 8.30 7.33 2.60
N PHE A 177 7.17 6.74 2.22
CA PHE A 177 6.46 5.73 2.99
C PHE A 177 6.59 4.38 2.29
N VAL A 178 7.01 3.35 3.01
CA VAL A 178 7.06 1.97 2.52
C VAL A 178 6.01 1.17 3.25
N SER A 179 4.96 0.78 2.53
CA SER A 179 3.71 0.32 3.11
C SER A 179 3.06 -0.78 2.23
N HIS A 180 1.73 -0.83 2.18
CA HIS A 180 0.93 -1.91 1.62
C HIS A 180 -0.19 -1.33 0.74
N GLY A 181 -0.86 -2.19 -0.03
CA GLY A 181 -1.80 -1.75 -1.05
C GLY A 181 -2.95 -0.89 -0.51
N ILE A 182 -3.73 -1.43 0.43
CA ILE A 182 -4.88 -0.69 1.00
C ILE A 182 -4.40 0.51 1.82
N ALA A 183 -3.38 0.33 2.65
CA ALA A 183 -2.85 1.42 3.47
C ALA A 183 -2.35 2.60 2.63
N ILE A 184 -1.73 2.37 1.47
CA ILE A 184 -1.30 3.43 0.55
C ILE A 184 -2.52 4.16 -0.03
N SER A 185 -3.52 3.43 -0.50
CA SER A 185 -4.75 4.03 -1.02
C SER A 185 -5.43 4.91 0.03
N GLU A 186 -5.58 4.39 1.26
CA GLU A 186 -6.17 5.12 2.36
C GLU A 186 -5.32 6.33 2.81
N THR A 187 -3.99 6.23 2.74
CA THR A 187 -3.10 7.37 2.99
C THR A 187 -3.36 8.50 2.00
N ILE A 188 -3.47 8.20 0.72
CA ILE A 188 -3.76 9.22 -0.31
C ILE A 188 -5.14 9.85 -0.04
N GLY A 189 -6.16 9.04 0.23
CA GLY A 189 -7.50 9.51 0.58
C GLY A 189 -7.49 10.43 1.83
N ALA A 190 -6.75 10.04 2.86
CA ALA A 190 -6.60 10.81 4.10
C ALA A 190 -5.87 12.16 3.85
N ILE A 191 -4.88 12.21 2.95
CA ILE A 191 -4.23 13.45 2.54
C ILE A 191 -5.21 14.37 1.81
N TYR A 192 -5.96 13.84 0.85
CA TYR A 192 -6.96 14.63 0.12
C TYR A 192 -8.10 15.14 1.01
N SER A 193 -8.46 14.41 2.07
CA SER A 193 -9.44 14.88 3.04
C SER A 193 -8.98 16.15 3.80
N ARG A 194 -7.65 16.34 3.92
CA ARG A 194 -6.99 17.49 4.55
C ARG A 194 -6.64 18.60 3.55
N ALA A 195 -6.73 18.32 2.25
CA ALA A 195 -6.38 19.27 1.22
C ALA A 195 -7.58 20.18 0.88
N THR A 196 -7.32 21.49 0.69
CA THR A 196 -8.34 22.46 0.26
C THR A 196 -8.84 22.18 -1.14
N ASN A 197 -7.98 21.63 -2.00
CA ASN A 197 -8.30 21.21 -3.37
C ASN A 197 -8.75 19.73 -3.47
N GLY A 198 -8.94 19.04 -2.33
CA GLY A 198 -9.31 17.62 -2.30
C GLY A 198 -10.79 17.31 -2.55
N ARG A 199 -11.66 18.33 -2.59
CA ARG A 199 -13.10 18.12 -2.82
C ARG A 199 -13.38 17.65 -4.24
N GLY A 200 -14.11 16.53 -4.37
CA GLY A 200 -14.54 15.99 -5.67
C GLY A 200 -13.45 15.25 -6.46
N VAL A 201 -12.30 15.00 -5.84
CA VAL A 201 -11.28 14.14 -6.46
C VAL A 201 -11.75 12.70 -6.36
N ASP A 202 -11.85 12.01 -7.50
CA ASP A 202 -12.28 10.61 -7.56
C ASP A 202 -11.16 9.71 -7.03
N PRO A 203 -11.40 8.90 -5.97
CA PRO A 203 -10.44 7.91 -5.48
C PRO A 203 -9.90 6.97 -6.55
N LYS A 204 -10.66 6.66 -7.59
CA LYS A 204 -10.21 5.85 -8.73
C LYS A 204 -8.95 6.39 -9.41
N THR A 205 -8.62 7.66 -9.20
CA THR A 205 -7.38 8.26 -9.72
C THR A 205 -6.12 7.55 -9.20
N TRP A 206 -6.19 6.90 -8.02
CA TRP A 206 -5.05 6.25 -7.37
C TRP A 206 -5.33 4.86 -6.78
N SER A 207 -6.60 4.42 -6.76
CA SER A 207 -7.04 3.13 -6.18
C SER A 207 -7.17 2.08 -7.27
N GLY A 208 -6.24 1.75 -8.01
CA GLY A 208 -6.29 0.72 -9.04
C GLY A 208 -5.16 -0.28 -8.87
N GLY A 209 -5.16 -1.08 -7.80
CA GLY A 209 -4.21 -2.16 -7.57
C GLY A 209 -2.74 -1.81 -7.80
N LEU A 210 -2.00 -1.59 -6.72
CA LEU A 210 -0.55 -1.34 -6.79
C LEU A 210 0.19 -2.65 -6.96
N ARG A 211 1.09 -2.76 -7.96
CA ARG A 211 2.02 -3.90 -8.08
C ARG A 211 3.03 -3.91 -6.93
N ASN A 212 3.62 -5.06 -6.65
CA ASN A 212 4.69 -5.17 -5.66
C ASN A 212 5.87 -4.26 -6.03
N THR A 213 6.36 -3.49 -5.08
CA THR A 213 7.35 -2.42 -5.20
C THR A 213 6.96 -1.25 -6.12
N ALA A 214 5.78 -1.26 -6.72
CA ALA A 214 5.30 -0.08 -7.41
C ALA A 214 5.15 1.09 -6.43
N TRP A 215 5.28 2.29 -6.97
CA TRP A 215 5.21 3.51 -6.19
C TRP A 215 4.28 4.56 -6.81
N SER A 216 3.69 5.35 -5.93
CA SER A 216 2.88 6.52 -6.28
C SER A 216 3.48 7.75 -5.63
N ARG A 217 3.29 8.93 -6.22
CA ARG A 217 3.87 10.18 -5.71
C ARG A 217 2.86 11.30 -5.66
N LEU A 218 2.92 12.04 -4.58
CA LEU A 218 2.17 13.29 -4.40
C LEU A 218 3.15 14.45 -4.25
N VAL A 219 2.74 15.61 -4.77
CA VAL A 219 3.29 16.92 -4.40
C VAL A 219 2.35 17.54 -3.37
N ILE A 220 2.91 18.02 -2.28
CA ILE A 220 2.14 18.56 -1.15
C ILE A 220 2.75 19.89 -0.73
N GLY A 221 1.91 20.92 -0.60
CA GLY A 221 2.27 22.24 -0.12
C GLY A 221 1.29 22.76 0.92
N MET A 222 1.61 23.87 1.55
CA MET A 222 0.66 24.59 2.39
C MET A 222 -0.39 25.29 1.53
N GLU A 223 -1.55 25.59 2.12
CA GLU A 223 -2.59 26.36 1.43
C GLU A 223 -2.04 27.66 0.86
N GLY A 224 -2.39 27.97 -0.40
CA GLY A 224 -1.90 29.15 -1.14
C GLY A 224 -0.65 28.89 -1.97
N GLU A 225 0.06 27.79 -1.80
CA GLU A 225 1.17 27.41 -2.69
C GLU A 225 0.64 26.85 -4.02
N LYS A 226 1.29 27.22 -5.14
CA LYS A 226 1.02 26.59 -6.44
C LYS A 226 1.79 25.28 -6.53
N LEU A 227 1.09 24.20 -6.81
CA LEU A 227 1.70 22.88 -7.00
C LEU A 227 2.33 22.78 -8.40
N GLU A 228 3.55 23.27 -8.53
CA GLU A 228 4.38 23.13 -9.72
C GLU A 228 5.36 21.97 -9.49
N TYR A 229 5.43 21.05 -10.44
CA TYR A 229 6.31 19.89 -10.39
C TYR A 229 6.93 19.71 -11.77
N ASP A 230 8.22 20.06 -11.89
CA ASP A 230 9.00 19.97 -13.13
C ASP A 230 9.63 18.57 -13.32
N GLY A 231 9.34 17.61 -12.42
CA GLY A 231 9.71 16.22 -12.64
C GLY A 231 9.00 15.70 -13.90
N GLU A 232 9.66 14.82 -14.65
CA GLU A 232 9.01 14.14 -15.77
C GLU A 232 7.63 13.67 -15.31
N GLU A 233 6.57 14.15 -15.98
CA GLU A 233 5.22 13.60 -15.80
C GLU A 233 5.32 12.14 -16.26
N LEU A 234 5.57 11.26 -15.29
CA LEU A 234 5.60 9.84 -15.55
C LEU A 234 4.17 9.46 -15.92
N HIS A 235 3.99 9.15 -17.19
CA HIS A 235 2.73 8.68 -17.73
C HIS A 235 2.12 7.65 -16.78
N VAL A 236 0.83 7.82 -16.48
CA VAL A 236 0.04 6.77 -15.84
C VAL A 236 0.04 5.59 -16.81
N GLU A 237 0.91 4.63 -16.60
CA GLU A 237 0.79 3.35 -17.28
C GLU A 237 -0.44 2.65 -16.68
N ALA A 238 -1.59 2.88 -17.30
CA ALA A 238 -2.75 2.06 -17.08
C ALA A 238 -2.34 0.62 -17.44
N GLY A 239 -2.25 -0.24 -16.41
CA GLY A 239 -1.84 -1.62 -16.58
C GLY A 239 -2.65 -2.27 -17.70
N SER A 240 -1.96 -2.76 -18.73
CA SER A 240 -2.57 -3.59 -19.77
C SER A 240 -3.15 -4.83 -19.10
N PRO A 241 -4.39 -5.26 -19.43
CA PRO A 241 -5.03 -6.41 -18.78
C PRO A 241 -4.42 -7.76 -19.15
N HIS A 242 -3.27 -7.80 -19.81
CA HIS A 242 -2.63 -9.00 -20.33
C HIS A 242 -1.19 -9.13 -19.87
N ASP A 243 -0.98 -9.26 -18.53
CA ASP A 243 0.29 -9.79 -18.09
C ASP A 243 0.03 -10.95 -17.12
N GLU A 244 0.60 -12.12 -17.45
CA GLU A 244 0.52 -13.32 -16.64
C GLU A 244 1.26 -13.08 -15.32
N GLY A 245 0.53 -12.60 -14.29
CA GLY A 245 1.12 -12.32 -12.99
C GLY A 245 0.50 -11.17 -12.22
N VAL A 246 -0.77 -10.84 -12.48
CA VAL A 246 -1.52 -9.92 -11.61
C VAL A 246 -1.48 -10.50 -10.20
N ASP A 247 -0.81 -9.80 -9.31
CA ASP A 247 -0.71 -10.17 -7.90
C ASP A 247 -2.11 -10.28 -7.28
N GLU A 248 -2.32 -11.29 -6.46
CA GLU A 248 -3.57 -11.51 -5.73
C GLU A 248 -3.96 -10.29 -4.87
N GLY A 249 -2.98 -9.48 -4.44
CA GLY A 249 -3.22 -8.23 -3.72
C GLY A 249 -3.83 -7.13 -4.61
N GLU A 250 -3.50 -7.10 -5.91
CA GLU A 250 -4.10 -6.18 -6.87
C GLU A 250 -5.58 -6.53 -7.10
N LYS A 251 -5.87 -7.83 -7.29
CA LYS A 251 -7.26 -8.32 -7.37
C LYS A 251 -8.06 -8.04 -6.11
N LEU A 252 -7.41 -8.09 -4.94
CA LEU A 252 -8.05 -7.78 -3.67
C LEU A 252 -8.43 -6.31 -3.59
N ALA A 253 -7.54 -5.39 -3.97
CA ALA A 253 -7.82 -3.96 -3.96
C ALA A 253 -9.02 -3.63 -4.85
N ASP A 254 -9.06 -4.15 -6.09
CA ASP A 254 -10.17 -3.97 -7.01
C ASP A 254 -11.48 -4.58 -6.50
N ALA A 255 -11.41 -5.75 -5.86
CA ALA A 255 -12.57 -6.42 -5.29
C ALA A 255 -13.14 -5.64 -4.08
N VAL A 256 -12.28 -5.07 -3.24
CA VAL A 256 -12.70 -4.24 -2.12
C VAL A 256 -13.38 -2.96 -2.62
N GLU A 257 -12.85 -2.33 -3.67
CA GLU A 257 -13.45 -1.13 -4.25
C GLU A 257 -14.81 -1.42 -4.91
N SER A 258 -14.91 -2.50 -5.68
CA SER A 258 -16.15 -2.88 -6.38
C SER A 258 -17.29 -3.27 -5.43
N ALA A 259 -16.98 -3.64 -4.19
CA ALA A 259 -17.97 -4.04 -3.17
C ALA A 259 -18.58 -2.85 -2.42
N ASN A 260 -18.17 -1.62 -2.70
CA ASN A 260 -18.63 -0.42 -1.99
C ASN A 260 -19.95 0.14 -2.55
N PRO A 261 -21.13 -0.14 -1.95
CA PRO A 261 -22.34 0.63 -2.21
C PRO A 261 -22.22 2.04 -1.59
N PRO A 262 -23.02 3.02 -2.04
CA PRO A 262 -23.02 4.34 -1.46
C PRO A 262 -23.33 4.29 0.05
N THR A 263 -22.45 4.88 0.82
CA THR A 263 -22.38 4.79 2.29
C THR A 263 -23.58 5.47 2.95
N PRO A 264 -24.24 4.85 3.96
CA PRO A 264 -25.05 5.60 4.94
C PRO A 264 -24.16 6.54 5.75
N GLU A 265 -24.67 7.72 6.10
CA GLU A 265 -23.97 8.66 6.98
C GLU A 265 -23.64 7.99 8.33
N VAL A 266 -22.36 7.72 8.54
CA VAL A 266 -21.80 7.36 9.85
C VAL A 266 -21.37 8.66 10.53
N GLU A 267 -21.59 8.80 11.83
CA GLU A 267 -21.08 9.91 12.65
C GLU A 267 -19.58 10.11 12.37
N ARG A 268 -19.26 11.14 11.61
CA ARG A 268 -17.88 11.48 11.26
C ARG A 268 -17.29 12.27 12.41
N ARG A 269 -16.08 11.87 12.85
CA ARG A 269 -15.23 12.74 13.67
C ARG A 269 -15.12 14.11 13.01
N GLU A 270 -15.00 15.18 13.81
CA GLU A 270 -14.85 16.54 13.29
C GLU A 270 -13.75 16.59 12.22
N PRO A 271 -14.05 17.19 11.06
CA PRO A 271 -13.08 17.27 9.99
C PRO A 271 -11.86 18.07 10.47
N LYS A 272 -10.66 17.51 10.30
CA LYS A 272 -9.42 18.24 10.59
C LYS A 272 -9.32 19.48 9.69
N PRO A 273 -8.70 20.57 10.16
CA PRO A 273 -8.55 21.78 9.37
C PRO A 273 -7.84 21.48 8.05
N ARG A 274 -8.33 22.05 6.97
CA ARG A 274 -7.73 21.93 5.65
C ARG A 274 -6.67 23.00 5.51
N GLU A 275 -5.42 22.60 5.63
CA GLU A 275 -4.27 23.50 5.66
C GLU A 275 -3.30 23.27 4.48
N ILE A 276 -3.56 22.30 3.64
CA ILE A 276 -2.66 21.89 2.57
C ILE A 276 -3.33 21.89 1.20
N VAL A 277 -2.50 21.88 0.17
CA VAL A 277 -2.86 21.52 -1.21
C VAL A 277 -2.07 20.28 -1.59
N ALA A 278 -2.69 19.37 -2.35
CA ALA A 278 -2.06 18.12 -2.76
C ALA A 278 -2.39 17.77 -4.22
N LYS A 279 -1.45 17.16 -4.93
CA LYS A 279 -1.64 16.67 -6.29
C LYS A 279 -0.92 15.32 -6.43
N VAL A 280 -1.61 14.27 -6.86
CA VAL A 280 -0.99 13.03 -7.32
C VAL A 280 -0.33 13.30 -8.66
N VAL A 281 0.96 13.01 -8.78
CA VAL A 281 1.77 13.25 -9.98
C VAL A 281 2.27 11.95 -10.62
N ALA A 282 2.21 10.84 -9.91
CA ALA A 282 2.52 9.52 -10.45
C ALA A 282 1.71 8.44 -9.69
N VAL A 283 1.25 7.42 -10.41
CA VAL A 283 0.49 6.29 -9.84
C VAL A 283 1.07 4.99 -10.36
N ASN A 284 1.25 4.01 -9.47
CA ASN A 284 1.60 2.63 -9.79
C ASN A 284 2.81 2.49 -10.75
N GLN A 285 3.88 3.25 -10.52
CA GLN A 285 5.08 3.23 -11.35
C GLN A 285 5.95 2.03 -11.00
N TYR A 286 6.32 1.22 -11.99
CA TYR A 286 7.03 -0.05 -11.79
C TYR A 286 8.09 -0.37 -12.87
N SER A 287 8.51 0.59 -13.67
CA SER A 287 9.55 0.40 -14.72
C SER A 287 10.87 -0.19 -14.22
N HIS A 288 11.18 -0.01 -12.91
CA HIS A 288 12.32 -0.68 -12.27
C HIS A 288 12.23 -2.21 -12.25
N LEU A 289 11.05 -2.78 -12.54
CA LEU A 289 10.84 -4.22 -12.58
C LEU A 289 11.11 -4.84 -13.96
N ASP A 290 11.33 -4.07 -15.01
CA ASP A 290 11.48 -4.56 -16.39
C ASP A 290 12.61 -5.60 -16.53
N SER A 291 13.66 -5.51 -15.71
CA SER A 291 14.78 -6.47 -15.68
C SER A 291 14.65 -7.55 -14.60
N VAL A 292 13.61 -7.50 -13.77
CA VAL A 292 13.46 -8.42 -12.64
C VAL A 292 12.77 -9.70 -13.07
N VAL A 293 13.56 -10.76 -13.23
CA VAL A 293 13.06 -12.07 -13.66
C VAL A 293 12.89 -13.00 -12.45
N ARG A 294 11.76 -13.71 -12.39
CA ARG A 294 11.52 -14.72 -11.37
C ARG A 294 12.43 -15.94 -11.58
N GLN A 295 13.11 -16.37 -10.54
CA GLN A 295 13.91 -17.58 -10.54
C GLN A 295 13.05 -18.83 -10.80
N LYS A 296 13.49 -19.70 -11.70
CA LYS A 296 12.79 -20.95 -12.08
C LYS A 296 12.90 -22.02 -10.98
N GLY A 297 12.14 -23.11 -11.13
CA GLY A 297 12.20 -24.27 -10.23
C GLY A 297 11.59 -24.06 -8.85
N GLY A 298 10.70 -23.05 -8.69
CA GLY A 298 10.05 -22.73 -7.40
C GLY A 298 10.92 -21.87 -6.46
N ILE A 299 12.20 -21.68 -6.74
CA ILE A 299 13.14 -20.94 -5.89
C ILE A 299 12.66 -19.49 -5.69
N GLY A 300 12.18 -18.84 -6.74
CA GLY A 300 11.68 -17.48 -6.68
C GLY A 300 10.50 -17.28 -5.71
N SER A 301 9.72 -18.34 -5.50
CA SER A 301 8.53 -18.33 -4.62
C SER A 301 8.81 -18.76 -3.17
N MET A 302 10.03 -19.20 -2.86
CA MET A 302 10.43 -19.56 -1.49
C MET A 302 10.58 -18.30 -0.64
N ALA A 303 10.35 -18.44 0.68
CA ALA A 303 10.65 -17.39 1.62
C ALA A 303 12.12 -17.01 1.54
N HIS A 304 12.40 -15.71 1.55
CA HIS A 304 13.78 -15.23 1.69
C HIS A 304 14.28 -15.54 3.10
N ASP A 305 15.44 -16.18 3.17
CA ASP A 305 16.17 -16.47 4.41
C ASP A 305 17.36 -15.51 4.51
N GLU A 306 17.30 -14.60 5.47
CA GLU A 306 18.36 -13.61 5.73
C GLU A 306 19.67 -14.26 6.19
N THR A 307 19.61 -15.50 6.68
CA THR A 307 20.79 -16.25 7.13
C THR A 307 21.46 -17.04 6.00
N GLN A 308 20.82 -17.14 4.83
CA GLN A 308 21.35 -17.85 3.68
C GLN A 308 22.58 -17.11 3.14
N LYS A 309 23.74 -17.75 3.29
CA LYS A 309 24.98 -17.24 2.70
C LYS A 309 24.95 -17.37 1.17
N ALA A 310 25.52 -16.41 0.47
CA ALA A 310 25.73 -16.54 -0.96
C ALA A 310 26.72 -17.68 -1.24
N ILE A 311 26.54 -18.39 -2.37
CA ILE A 311 27.48 -19.45 -2.78
C ILE A 311 28.91 -18.91 -2.83
N THR A 312 29.10 -17.66 -3.21
CA THR A 312 30.39 -16.95 -3.20
C THR A 312 31.05 -16.87 -1.83
N ASP A 313 30.29 -16.92 -0.73
CA ASP A 313 30.83 -16.85 0.64
C ASP A 313 31.48 -18.18 1.06
N PHE A 314 31.30 -19.23 0.28
CA PHE A 314 31.91 -20.56 0.51
C PHE A 314 33.20 -20.82 -0.33
N PHE A 315 33.49 -19.94 -1.29
CA PHE A 315 34.63 -20.07 -2.21
C PHE A 315 35.63 -18.89 -2.11
N GLY A 316 35.54 -18.12 -1.01
CA GLY A 316 36.47 -17.02 -0.73
C GLY A 316 37.77 -17.46 -0.12
#